data_ba319bc75d25af0c619055e060ce5cc7
#
_entry.id   ba319bc75d25af0c619055e060ce5cc7
#
_cell.length_a   1.000
_cell.length_b   1.000
_cell.length_c   1.000
_cell.angle_alpha   90.00
_cell.angle_beta   90.00
_cell.angle_gamma   90.00
#
_symmetry.space_group_name_H-M   'P 1'
#
loop_
_entity.id
_entity.type
_entity.pdbx_description
1 polymer ?
#
loop_
_entity_poly.entity_id
_entity_poly.type
_entity_poly.pdbx_seq_one_letter_code
_entity_poly.pdbx_strand_id
1 'polypeptide(L)'
;QIIDFQSNGKTASGYVAEPSSLKGGIIVLQEWWGLNDHIKDLCDRFAEQGYLSLAPDMYDGQIAAEPDEAGKLMMALDIAQSAKKLNGAVNYLIEKTSKPIGTVGFCMGGALSLFAACNEGDRVAACVDFYGIHPAIEYNWENLSAPVLGLFAEHDDNVNPNIPLHEESLSKYGKKFEFHIYPDTSHAFFNDTNVSNYNQDAANDAWEKVLHFYNEHI
;
A
#
# COMPACT_ATOMS: atom_id res chain seq x y z
N GLN A 1 16.06 5.39 -6.08
CA GLN A 1 16.22 6.31 -7.21
C GLN A 1 14.87 6.90 -7.63
N ILE A 2 14.79 8.20 -7.78
CA ILE A 2 13.59 8.86 -8.31
C ILE A 2 13.54 8.67 -9.82
N ILE A 3 12.38 8.25 -10.31
CA ILE A 3 12.12 8.05 -11.73
C ILE A 3 10.84 8.75 -12.15
N ASP A 4 10.69 8.96 -13.45
CA ASP A 4 9.44 9.31 -14.08
C ASP A 4 8.85 8.09 -14.80
N PHE A 5 7.54 7.95 -14.78
CA PHE A 5 6.84 6.88 -15.50
C PHE A 5 5.56 7.42 -16.16
N GLN A 6 5.11 6.75 -17.21
CA GLN A 6 3.91 7.13 -17.92
C GLN A 6 2.65 6.81 -17.13
N SER A 7 1.74 7.76 -17.07
CA SER A 7 0.48 7.64 -16.34
C SER A 7 -0.66 8.25 -17.16
N ASN A 8 -1.27 7.43 -18.01
CA ASN A 8 -2.46 7.81 -18.79
C ASN A 8 -2.28 9.12 -19.58
N GLY A 9 -1.21 9.22 -20.36
CA GLY A 9 -0.89 10.38 -21.20
C GLY A 9 -0.19 11.52 -20.46
N LYS A 10 0.09 11.35 -19.17
CA LYS A 10 0.85 12.28 -18.35
C LYS A 10 2.10 11.60 -17.79
N THR A 11 3.00 12.38 -17.25
CA THR A 11 4.16 11.87 -16.52
C THR A 11 3.89 11.95 -15.02
N ALA A 12 4.13 10.85 -14.33
CA ALA A 12 4.13 10.78 -12.87
C ALA A 12 5.53 10.44 -12.40
N SER A 13 5.83 10.71 -11.13
CA SER A 13 7.12 10.37 -10.53
C SER A 13 6.96 9.42 -9.35
N GLY A 14 8.03 8.76 -9.01
CA GLY A 14 8.08 7.87 -7.87
C GLY A 14 9.49 7.44 -7.53
N TYR A 15 9.62 6.71 -6.41
CA TYR A 15 10.89 6.13 -5.99
C TYR A 15 10.91 4.65 -6.37
N VAL A 16 11.97 4.23 -7.08
CA VAL A 16 12.19 2.83 -7.44
C VAL A 16 13.42 2.28 -6.73
N ALA A 17 13.32 1.06 -6.23
CA ALA A 17 14.42 0.28 -5.71
C ALA A 17 14.50 -1.05 -6.49
N GLU A 18 15.67 -1.31 -7.07
CA GLU A 18 15.91 -2.49 -7.90
C GLU A 18 16.57 -3.61 -7.09
N PRO A 19 16.06 -4.85 -7.19
CA PRO A 19 16.69 -5.99 -6.54
C PRO A 19 17.89 -6.49 -7.34
N SER A 20 18.82 -7.18 -6.68
CA SER A 20 19.90 -7.88 -7.33
C SER A 20 19.44 -9.14 -8.09
N SER A 21 18.34 -9.73 -7.65
CA SER A 21 17.69 -10.89 -8.28
C SER A 21 16.19 -10.72 -8.25
N LEU A 22 15.55 -10.67 -9.41
CA LEU A 22 14.15 -10.30 -9.56
C LEU A 22 13.20 -11.46 -9.28
N LYS A 23 12.35 -11.33 -8.26
CA LYS A 23 11.24 -12.25 -7.97
C LYS A 23 9.90 -11.73 -8.51
N GLY A 24 9.66 -10.43 -8.43
CA GLY A 24 8.42 -9.80 -8.83
C GLY A 24 8.42 -8.30 -8.58
N GLY A 25 7.29 -7.65 -8.79
CA GLY A 25 7.12 -6.21 -8.60
C GLY A 25 6.13 -5.90 -7.47
N ILE A 26 6.39 -4.84 -6.72
CA ILE A 26 5.54 -4.37 -5.63
C ILE A 26 5.37 -2.86 -5.72
N ILE A 27 4.13 -2.38 -5.64
CA ILE A 27 3.83 -0.97 -5.41
C ILE A 27 3.77 -0.73 -3.91
N VAL A 28 4.53 0.26 -3.42
CA VAL A 28 4.57 0.67 -2.02
C VAL A 28 3.89 2.03 -1.89
N LEU A 29 2.83 2.10 -1.10
CA LEU A 29 1.98 3.29 -1.03
C LEU A 29 2.14 4.01 0.30
N GLN A 30 2.37 5.31 0.20
CA GLN A 30 2.72 6.24 1.24
C GLN A 30 1.64 6.43 2.31
N GLU A 31 2.09 6.84 3.48
CA GLU A 31 1.22 7.40 4.51
C GLU A 31 0.75 8.82 4.12
N TRP A 32 -0.04 9.45 4.95
CA TRP A 32 -0.53 10.82 4.71
C TRP A 32 0.56 11.90 4.71
N TRP A 33 1.79 11.53 5.13
CA TRP A 33 2.94 12.44 5.12
C TRP A 33 3.49 12.74 3.72
N GLY A 34 3.30 11.84 2.78
CA GLY A 34 3.89 11.91 1.44
C GLY A 34 4.95 10.85 1.18
N LEU A 35 5.61 10.94 0.05
CA LEU A 35 6.73 10.07 -0.32
C LEU A 35 8.00 10.53 0.41
N ASN A 36 8.10 10.17 1.68
CA ASN A 36 9.21 10.54 2.55
C ASN A 36 10.29 9.44 2.63
N ASP A 37 11.33 9.68 3.41
CA ASP A 37 12.45 8.75 3.54
C ASP A 37 12.04 7.39 4.13
N HIS A 38 11.02 7.35 4.99
CA HIS A 38 10.48 6.10 5.52
C HIS A 38 9.95 5.19 4.40
N ILE A 39 9.16 5.74 3.48
CA ILE A 39 8.59 4.97 2.37
C ILE A 39 9.70 4.53 1.39
N LYS A 40 10.68 5.36 1.13
CA LYS A 40 11.85 5.00 0.31
C LYS A 40 12.64 3.86 0.95
N ASP A 41 12.84 3.89 2.26
CA ASP A 41 13.48 2.83 3.02
C ASP A 41 12.70 1.51 2.90
N LEU A 42 11.38 1.55 2.96
CA LEU A 42 10.56 0.35 2.75
C LEU A 42 10.73 -0.23 1.33
N CYS A 43 10.81 0.61 0.31
CA CYS A 43 11.13 0.15 -1.05
C CYS A 43 12.49 -0.56 -1.09
N ASP A 44 13.50 0.00 -0.45
CA ASP A 44 14.83 -0.60 -0.37
C ASP A 44 14.78 -1.97 0.34
N ARG A 45 14.04 -2.08 1.43
CA ARG A 45 13.84 -3.36 2.15
C ARG A 45 13.18 -4.42 1.28
N PHE A 46 12.15 -4.06 0.50
CA PHE A 46 11.53 -5.00 -0.44
C PHE A 46 12.49 -5.41 -1.56
N ALA A 47 13.29 -4.48 -2.06
CA ALA A 47 14.32 -4.79 -3.06
C ALA A 47 15.36 -5.77 -2.53
N GLU A 48 15.77 -5.66 -1.28
CA GLU A 48 16.65 -6.63 -0.62
C GLU A 48 16.04 -8.04 -0.58
N GLN A 49 14.71 -8.14 -0.59
CA GLN A 49 13.99 -9.41 -0.64
C GLN A 49 13.74 -9.94 -2.06
N GLY A 50 14.18 -9.22 -3.07
CA GLY A 50 14.07 -9.64 -4.47
C GLY A 50 12.91 -9.00 -5.24
N TYR A 51 12.25 -7.98 -4.71
CA TYR A 51 11.13 -7.33 -5.35
C TYR A 51 11.52 -5.96 -5.94
N LEU A 52 11.25 -5.77 -7.23
CA LEU A 52 11.31 -4.45 -7.84
C LEU A 52 10.20 -3.60 -7.23
N SER A 53 10.58 -2.59 -6.45
CA SER A 53 9.63 -1.81 -5.66
C SER A 53 9.50 -0.40 -6.22
N LEU A 54 8.27 0.04 -6.42
CA LEU A 54 7.94 1.39 -6.88
C LEU A 54 6.98 2.05 -5.90
N ALA A 55 7.38 3.17 -5.32
CA ALA A 55 6.50 4.04 -4.56
C ALA A 55 6.13 5.25 -5.42
N PRO A 56 4.91 5.29 -6.00
CA PRO A 56 4.47 6.48 -6.74
C PRO A 56 4.28 7.65 -5.78
N ASP A 57 4.64 8.85 -6.21
CA ASP A 57 4.43 10.06 -5.44
C ASP A 57 2.97 10.51 -5.60
N MET A 58 2.15 10.25 -4.59
CA MET A 58 0.72 10.56 -4.63
C MET A 58 0.43 12.03 -4.39
N TYR A 59 1.38 12.80 -3.89
CA TYR A 59 1.24 14.22 -3.58
C TYR A 59 2.03 15.16 -4.50
N ASP A 60 2.57 14.64 -5.60
CA ASP A 60 3.28 15.42 -6.61
C ASP A 60 4.39 16.32 -6.01
N GLY A 61 5.23 15.73 -5.16
CA GLY A 61 6.39 16.40 -4.57
C GLY A 61 6.14 17.00 -3.19
N GLN A 62 4.90 17.01 -2.69
CA GLN A 62 4.61 17.58 -1.38
C GLN A 62 4.84 16.57 -0.26
N ILE A 63 5.43 17.04 0.83
CA ILE A 63 5.66 16.26 2.07
C ILE A 63 5.19 17.13 3.22
N ALA A 64 4.34 16.56 4.08
CA ALA A 64 3.86 17.21 5.28
C ALA A 64 4.80 16.94 6.45
N ALA A 65 5.08 17.98 7.25
CA ALA A 65 5.85 17.87 8.48
C ALA A 65 4.95 17.75 9.73
N GLU A 66 3.71 18.26 9.63
CA GLU A 66 2.78 18.33 10.75
C GLU A 66 1.44 17.66 10.42
N PRO A 67 0.71 17.13 11.43
CA PRO A 67 -0.56 16.44 11.19
C PRO A 67 -1.63 17.27 10.49
N ASP A 68 -1.75 18.54 10.78
CA ASP A 68 -2.74 19.43 10.15
C ASP A 68 -2.48 19.55 8.64
N GLU A 69 -1.24 19.69 8.25
CA GLU A 69 -0.82 19.73 6.85
C GLU A 69 -1.06 18.38 6.17
N ALA A 70 -0.68 17.29 6.81
CA ALA A 70 -0.89 15.93 6.30
C ALA A 70 -2.40 15.65 6.09
N GLY A 71 -3.24 16.03 7.03
CA GLY A 71 -4.69 15.90 6.92
C GLY A 71 -5.26 16.67 5.74
N LYS A 72 -4.78 17.89 5.50
CA LYS A 72 -5.20 18.70 4.34
C LYS A 72 -4.80 18.04 3.02
N LEU A 73 -3.57 17.54 2.91
CA LEU A 73 -3.10 16.83 1.71
C LEU A 73 -3.91 15.55 1.46
N MET A 74 -4.18 14.77 2.50
CA MET A 74 -4.99 13.56 2.39
C MET A 74 -6.41 13.88 1.90
N MET A 75 -7.07 14.88 2.49
CA MET A 75 -8.44 15.26 2.11
C MET A 75 -8.52 15.93 0.74
N ALA A 76 -7.44 16.55 0.27
CA ALA A 76 -7.35 17.16 -1.05
C ALA A 76 -6.98 16.16 -2.16
N LEU A 77 -6.64 14.92 -1.80
CA LEU A 77 -6.25 13.91 -2.79
C LEU A 77 -7.38 13.65 -3.79
N ASP A 78 -7.08 13.83 -5.06
CA ASP A 78 -8.01 13.53 -6.15
C ASP A 78 -8.01 12.02 -6.40
N ILE A 79 -9.10 11.35 -6.03
CA ILE A 79 -9.19 9.89 -6.10
C ILE A 79 -9.17 9.40 -7.54
N ALA A 80 -9.83 10.09 -8.45
CA ALA A 80 -9.84 9.72 -9.88
C ALA A 80 -8.45 9.84 -10.51
N GLN A 81 -7.69 10.89 -10.18
CA GLN A 81 -6.32 11.05 -10.66
C GLN A 81 -5.38 10.03 -9.97
N SER A 82 -5.64 9.71 -8.72
CA SER A 82 -4.91 8.64 -8.00
C SER A 82 -5.07 7.30 -8.70
N ALA A 83 -6.28 6.95 -9.12
CA ALA A 83 -6.54 5.73 -9.87
C ALA A 83 -5.70 5.65 -11.15
N LYS A 84 -5.59 6.75 -11.89
CA LYS A 84 -4.77 6.84 -13.11
C LYS A 84 -3.28 6.70 -12.81
N LYS A 85 -2.80 7.35 -11.77
CA LYS A 85 -1.39 7.25 -11.34
C LYS A 85 -1.04 5.83 -10.93
N LEU A 86 -1.91 5.18 -10.17
CA LEU A 86 -1.73 3.78 -9.75
C LEU A 86 -1.74 2.84 -10.97
N ASN A 87 -2.63 3.07 -11.94
CA ASN A 87 -2.63 2.31 -13.19
C ASN A 87 -1.29 2.44 -13.92
N GLY A 88 -0.73 3.64 -14.01
CA GLY A 88 0.58 3.88 -14.61
C GLY A 88 1.70 3.14 -13.88
N ALA A 89 1.67 3.13 -12.54
CA ALA A 89 2.63 2.40 -11.74
C ALA A 89 2.54 0.88 -11.94
N VAL A 90 1.32 0.33 -12.03
CA VAL A 90 1.09 -1.08 -12.36
C VAL A 90 1.65 -1.41 -13.74
N ASN A 91 1.37 -0.58 -14.75
CA ASN A 91 1.90 -0.75 -16.10
C ASN A 91 3.43 -0.80 -16.09
N TYR A 92 4.07 0.14 -15.38
CA TYR A 92 5.53 0.18 -15.28
C TYR A 92 6.10 -1.11 -14.71
N LEU A 93 5.55 -1.60 -13.62
CA LEU A 93 6.06 -2.82 -12.98
C LEU A 93 5.81 -4.07 -13.81
N ILE A 94 4.63 -4.21 -14.42
CA ILE A 94 4.32 -5.36 -15.29
C ILE A 94 5.26 -5.38 -16.51
N GLU A 95 5.53 -4.23 -17.12
CA GLU A 95 6.50 -4.14 -18.22
C GLU A 95 7.88 -4.65 -17.81
N LYS A 96 8.32 -4.34 -16.59
CA LYS A 96 9.63 -4.75 -16.08
C LYS A 96 9.68 -6.20 -15.59
N THR A 97 8.59 -6.72 -15.06
CA THR A 97 8.56 -8.05 -14.42
C THR A 97 7.90 -9.13 -15.25
N SER A 98 7.11 -8.75 -16.25
CA SER A 98 6.32 -9.64 -17.12
C SER A 98 5.32 -10.53 -16.40
N LYS A 99 4.82 -10.08 -15.22
CA LYS A 99 3.81 -10.81 -14.44
C LYS A 99 3.01 -9.87 -13.54
N PRO A 100 1.86 -10.34 -12.99
CA PRO A 100 1.09 -9.57 -12.03
C PRO A 100 1.94 -9.17 -10.81
N ILE A 101 1.56 -8.07 -10.17
CA ILE A 101 2.35 -7.43 -9.13
C ILE A 101 1.63 -7.50 -7.76
N GLY A 102 2.36 -7.14 -6.72
CA GLY A 102 1.79 -6.94 -5.40
C GLY A 102 1.58 -5.47 -5.07
N THR A 103 0.68 -5.20 -4.15
CA THR A 103 0.51 -3.87 -3.56
C THR A 103 0.67 -3.95 -2.05
N VAL A 104 1.23 -2.92 -1.46
CA VAL A 104 1.29 -2.70 -0.02
C VAL A 104 1.16 -1.21 0.27
N GLY A 105 0.42 -0.88 1.30
CA GLY A 105 0.28 0.51 1.70
C GLY A 105 0.04 0.65 3.20
N PHE A 106 0.27 1.85 3.69
CA PHE A 106 0.28 2.16 5.11
C PHE A 106 -0.62 3.37 5.37
N CYS A 107 -1.55 3.29 6.31
CA CYS A 107 -2.49 4.38 6.62
C CYS A 107 -3.32 4.73 5.37
N MET A 108 -3.29 5.96 4.91
CA MET A 108 -3.87 6.35 3.62
C MET A 108 -3.44 5.40 2.50
N GLY A 109 -2.17 5.02 2.47
CA GLY A 109 -1.62 4.09 1.50
C GLY A 109 -2.21 2.68 1.60
N GLY A 110 -2.65 2.23 2.77
CA GLY A 110 -3.35 0.97 2.94
C GLY A 110 -4.68 0.96 2.18
N ALA A 111 -5.44 2.06 2.27
CA ALA A 111 -6.64 2.26 1.49
C ALA A 111 -6.35 2.32 -0.02
N LEU A 112 -5.28 3.02 -0.41
CA LEU A 112 -4.86 3.10 -1.81
C LEU A 112 -4.38 1.74 -2.36
N SER A 113 -3.75 0.91 -1.55
CA SER A 113 -3.33 -0.45 -1.92
C SER A 113 -4.54 -1.31 -2.29
N LEU A 114 -5.55 -1.31 -1.45
CA LEU A 114 -6.80 -2.03 -1.69
C LEU A 114 -7.57 -1.44 -2.88
N PHE A 115 -7.60 -0.12 -3.00
CA PHE A 115 -8.21 0.59 -4.12
C PHE A 115 -7.56 0.20 -5.46
N ALA A 116 -6.22 0.18 -5.52
CA ALA A 116 -5.49 -0.26 -6.69
C ALA A 116 -5.79 -1.71 -7.05
N ALA A 117 -5.78 -2.61 -6.08
CA ALA A 117 -6.09 -4.03 -6.30
C ALA A 117 -7.52 -4.22 -6.85
N CYS A 118 -8.49 -3.48 -6.32
CA CYS A 118 -9.86 -3.53 -6.81
C CYS A 118 -9.98 -3.01 -8.26
N ASN A 119 -9.27 -1.93 -8.60
CA ASN A 119 -9.36 -1.33 -9.93
C ASN A 119 -8.61 -2.13 -11.00
N GLU A 120 -7.49 -2.75 -10.63
CA GLU A 120 -6.58 -3.38 -11.59
C GLU A 120 -6.87 -4.87 -11.82
N GLY A 121 -7.77 -5.46 -11.07
CA GLY A 121 -8.20 -6.86 -11.27
C GLY A 121 -7.06 -7.85 -11.17
N ASP A 122 -6.96 -8.76 -12.14
CA ASP A 122 -5.97 -9.83 -12.17
C ASP A 122 -4.51 -9.38 -12.40
N ARG A 123 -4.31 -8.09 -12.65
CA ARG A 123 -2.97 -7.49 -12.76
C ARG A 123 -2.30 -7.31 -11.39
N VAL A 124 -3.08 -7.35 -10.31
CA VAL A 124 -2.59 -7.39 -8.93
C VAL A 124 -2.84 -8.78 -8.36
N ALA A 125 -1.75 -9.47 -8.01
CA ALA A 125 -1.79 -10.85 -7.53
C ALA A 125 -1.90 -10.97 -6.00
N ALA A 126 -1.52 -9.93 -5.27
CA ALA A 126 -1.53 -9.90 -3.81
C ALA A 126 -1.67 -8.46 -3.31
N CYS A 127 -2.56 -8.24 -2.36
CA CYS A 127 -2.82 -6.91 -1.77
C CYS A 127 -2.59 -6.94 -0.27
N VAL A 128 -1.74 -6.04 0.23
CA VAL A 128 -1.48 -5.87 1.67
C VAL A 128 -1.96 -4.49 2.12
N ASP A 129 -2.83 -4.49 3.12
CA ASP A 129 -3.42 -3.29 3.72
C ASP A 129 -2.97 -3.17 5.18
N PHE A 130 -2.08 -2.23 5.46
CA PHE A 130 -1.73 -1.85 6.83
C PHE A 130 -2.63 -0.70 7.30
N TYR A 131 -3.56 -1.00 8.22
CA TYR A 131 -4.42 -0.01 8.89
C TYR A 131 -4.91 1.10 7.94
N GLY A 132 -5.40 0.70 6.77
CA GLY A 132 -5.80 1.63 5.71
C GLY A 132 -7.05 2.43 6.04
N ILE A 133 -7.00 3.71 5.72
CA ILE A 133 -8.13 4.62 5.87
C ILE A 133 -8.06 5.77 4.85
N HIS A 134 -9.17 6.02 4.20
CA HIS A 134 -9.46 7.26 3.48
C HIS A 134 -10.97 7.39 3.28
N PRO A 135 -11.60 8.49 3.73
CA PRO A 135 -13.06 8.59 3.75
C PRO A 135 -13.71 8.70 2.37
N ALA A 136 -12.96 9.09 1.35
CA ALA A 136 -13.49 9.30 -0.01
C ALA A 136 -13.26 8.11 -0.95
N ILE A 137 -12.56 7.07 -0.52
CA ILE A 137 -12.29 5.91 -1.37
C ILE A 137 -13.47 4.94 -1.33
N GLU A 138 -13.97 4.59 -2.52
CA GLU A 138 -14.93 3.51 -2.71
C GLU A 138 -14.24 2.36 -3.42
N TYR A 139 -14.53 1.12 -3.00
CA TYR A 139 -13.87 -0.08 -3.50
C TYR A 139 -14.76 -0.85 -4.47
N ASN A 140 -14.24 -1.15 -5.65
CA ASN A 140 -14.90 -2.04 -6.61
C ASN A 140 -14.60 -3.51 -6.24
N TRP A 141 -15.25 -3.99 -5.20
CA TRP A 141 -15.04 -5.33 -4.66
C TRP A 141 -15.25 -6.44 -5.69
N GLU A 142 -16.21 -6.28 -6.58
CA GLU A 142 -16.52 -7.28 -7.60
C GLU A 142 -15.33 -7.55 -8.52
N ASN A 143 -14.58 -6.49 -8.85
CA ASN A 143 -13.41 -6.58 -9.74
C ASN A 143 -12.13 -7.03 -9.05
N LEU A 144 -12.10 -7.09 -7.73
CA LEU A 144 -10.93 -7.56 -6.98
C LEU A 144 -10.62 -9.00 -7.32
N SER A 145 -9.39 -9.28 -7.76
CA SER A 145 -8.89 -10.63 -8.04
C SER A 145 -7.93 -11.11 -6.96
N ALA A 146 -7.11 -10.19 -6.43
CA ALA A 146 -6.08 -10.50 -5.46
C ALA A 146 -6.65 -10.94 -4.10
N PRO A 147 -6.03 -11.92 -3.42
CA PRO A 147 -6.24 -12.11 -2.00
C PRO A 147 -5.73 -10.89 -1.22
N VAL A 148 -6.34 -10.61 -0.08
CA VAL A 148 -6.05 -9.44 0.75
C VAL A 148 -5.49 -9.87 2.10
N LEU A 149 -4.33 -9.37 2.47
CA LEU A 149 -3.76 -9.46 3.82
C LEU A 149 -3.95 -8.11 4.51
N GLY A 150 -4.74 -8.08 5.56
CA GLY A 150 -4.98 -6.88 6.36
C GLY A 150 -4.28 -6.97 7.71
N LEU A 151 -3.56 -5.94 8.08
CA LEU A 151 -2.76 -5.86 9.30
C LEU A 151 -3.14 -4.59 10.05
N PHE A 152 -3.72 -4.76 11.23
CA PHE A 152 -4.38 -3.69 11.98
C PHE A 152 -3.87 -3.58 13.40
N ALA A 153 -4.03 -2.40 14.00
CA ALA A 153 -3.70 -2.13 15.39
C ALA A 153 -4.93 -2.31 16.28
N GLU A 154 -4.74 -2.79 17.51
CA GLU A 154 -5.84 -2.94 18.48
C GLU A 154 -6.46 -1.58 18.84
N HIS A 155 -5.61 -0.58 19.08
CA HIS A 155 -6.05 0.76 19.51
C HIS A 155 -6.06 1.73 18.32
N ASP A 156 -7.07 1.59 17.47
CA ASP A 156 -7.20 2.41 16.26
C ASP A 156 -8.69 2.69 15.98
N ASP A 157 -9.25 3.66 16.69
CA ASP A 157 -10.67 3.94 16.68
C ASP A 157 -11.18 4.52 15.34
N ASN A 158 -10.28 5.07 14.52
CA ASN A 158 -10.64 5.60 13.21
C ASN A 158 -10.69 4.51 12.12
N VAL A 159 -9.83 3.52 12.22
CA VAL A 159 -9.69 2.45 11.22
C VAL A 159 -10.59 1.24 11.53
N ASN A 160 -10.57 0.78 12.77
CA ASN A 160 -11.15 -0.51 13.15
C ASN A 160 -12.66 -0.64 12.92
N PRO A 161 -13.49 0.42 12.97
CA PRO A 161 -14.89 0.32 12.57
C PRO A 161 -15.10 -0.14 11.12
N ASN A 162 -14.12 0.05 10.23
CA ASN A 162 -14.20 -0.38 8.84
C ASN A 162 -13.87 -1.87 8.65
N ILE A 163 -13.19 -2.51 9.60
CA ILE A 163 -12.76 -3.92 9.48
C ILE A 163 -13.96 -4.84 9.22
N PRO A 164 -15.03 -4.85 10.04
CA PRO A 164 -16.18 -5.72 9.79
C PRO A 164 -16.91 -5.38 8.49
N LEU A 165 -16.91 -4.11 8.06
CA LEU A 165 -17.51 -3.71 6.79
C LEU A 165 -16.73 -4.27 5.59
N HIS A 166 -15.41 -4.26 5.65
CA HIS A 166 -14.55 -4.86 4.62
C HIS A 166 -14.69 -6.37 4.59
N GLU A 167 -14.73 -7.02 5.75
CA GLU A 167 -14.95 -8.48 5.84
C GLU A 167 -16.29 -8.88 5.23
N GLU A 168 -17.35 -8.12 5.51
CA GLU A 168 -18.68 -8.34 4.93
C GLU A 168 -18.64 -8.23 3.40
N SER A 169 -18.04 -7.17 2.88
CA SER A 169 -17.92 -6.95 1.43
C SER A 169 -17.09 -8.03 0.74
N LEU A 170 -15.93 -8.37 1.31
CA LEU A 170 -15.07 -9.41 0.78
C LEU A 170 -15.78 -10.77 0.76
N SER A 171 -16.50 -11.10 1.83
CA SER A 171 -17.27 -12.35 1.92
C SER A 171 -18.42 -12.37 0.93
N LYS A 172 -19.15 -11.26 0.79
CA LYS A 172 -20.27 -11.12 -0.15
C LYS A 172 -19.86 -11.42 -1.60
N TYR A 173 -18.68 -10.97 -2.00
CA TYR A 173 -18.15 -11.18 -3.35
C TYR A 173 -17.26 -12.42 -3.48
N GLY A 174 -17.18 -13.25 -2.44
CA GLY A 174 -16.40 -14.50 -2.45
C GLY A 174 -14.90 -14.29 -2.56
N LYS A 175 -14.39 -13.17 -2.03
CA LYS A 175 -12.97 -12.83 -2.10
C LYS A 175 -12.20 -13.46 -0.94
N LYS A 176 -10.92 -13.75 -1.19
CA LYS A 176 -10.02 -14.31 -0.17
C LYS A 176 -9.39 -13.20 0.64
N PHE A 177 -9.41 -13.33 1.96
CA PHE A 177 -8.77 -12.37 2.85
C PHE A 177 -8.32 -13.02 4.14
N GLU A 178 -7.32 -12.43 4.76
CA GLU A 178 -6.78 -12.79 6.06
C GLU A 178 -6.48 -11.50 6.81
N PHE A 179 -7.13 -11.27 7.95
CA PHE A 179 -6.98 -10.06 8.75
C PHE A 179 -6.41 -10.41 10.12
N HIS A 180 -5.41 -9.62 10.55
CA HIS A 180 -4.77 -9.75 11.86
C HIS A 180 -4.84 -8.41 12.60
N ILE A 181 -5.23 -8.46 13.86
CA ILE A 181 -5.23 -7.32 14.77
C ILE A 181 -4.14 -7.58 15.81
N TYR A 182 -3.13 -6.72 15.86
CA TYR A 182 -2.01 -6.86 16.79
C TYR A 182 -2.35 -6.28 18.15
N PRO A 183 -2.28 -7.07 19.25
CA PRO A 183 -2.57 -6.56 20.59
C PRO A 183 -1.57 -5.51 21.03
N ASP A 184 -2.02 -4.59 21.87
CA ASP A 184 -1.19 -3.53 22.46
C ASP A 184 -0.49 -2.61 21.46
N THR A 185 -1.07 -2.47 20.25
CA THR A 185 -0.53 -1.60 19.20
C THR A 185 -1.48 -0.44 18.90
N SER A 186 -0.92 0.63 18.37
CA SER A 186 -1.64 1.80 17.89
C SER A 186 -1.40 2.02 16.40
N HIS A 187 -2.19 2.90 15.80
CA HIS A 187 -2.07 3.26 14.38
C HIS A 187 -0.62 3.57 14.01
N ALA A 188 -0.17 3.10 12.85
CA ALA A 188 1.19 3.25 12.35
C ALA A 188 2.26 2.48 13.15
N PHE A 189 1.91 1.36 13.77
CA PHE A 189 2.85 0.55 14.57
C PHE A 189 4.04 0.01 13.76
N PHE A 190 3.93 -0.08 12.45
CA PHE A 190 4.98 -0.58 11.56
C PHE A 190 6.05 0.48 11.24
N ASN A 191 5.74 1.76 11.42
CA ASN A 191 6.63 2.87 11.10
C ASN A 191 7.69 3.06 12.18
N ASP A 192 8.91 2.61 11.92
CA ASP A 192 10.04 2.69 12.85
C ASP A 192 10.60 4.12 13.03
N THR A 193 10.15 5.09 12.24
CA THR A 193 10.45 6.51 12.44
C THR A 193 9.45 7.20 13.37
N ASN A 194 8.31 6.58 13.64
CA ASN A 194 7.31 7.05 14.60
C ASN A 194 7.51 6.39 15.96
N VAL A 195 8.42 6.94 16.76
CA VAL A 195 8.84 6.37 18.03
C VAL A 195 7.68 6.14 19.00
N SER A 196 6.65 7.00 18.95
CA SER A 196 5.50 6.92 19.86
C SER A 196 4.65 5.67 19.63
N ASN A 197 4.51 5.22 18.40
CA ASN A 197 3.58 4.14 18.02
C ASN A 197 4.29 2.88 17.52
N TYR A 198 5.57 2.96 17.21
CA TYR A 198 6.31 1.81 16.72
C TYR A 198 6.31 0.66 17.72
N ASN A 199 5.95 -0.53 17.25
CA ASN A 199 6.04 -1.76 18.03
C ASN A 199 6.88 -2.77 17.25
N GLN A 200 8.08 -3.00 17.73
CA GLN A 200 9.07 -3.84 17.03
C GLN A 200 8.59 -5.29 16.84
N ASP A 201 8.00 -5.89 17.84
CA ASP A 201 7.54 -7.29 17.77
C ASP A 201 6.41 -7.43 16.75
N ALA A 202 5.42 -6.54 16.80
CA ALA A 202 4.32 -6.52 15.84
C ALA A 202 4.83 -6.21 14.42
N ALA A 203 5.73 -5.26 14.27
CA ALA A 203 6.31 -4.90 12.97
C ALA A 203 7.10 -6.07 12.36
N ASN A 204 7.91 -6.77 13.16
CA ASN A 204 8.66 -7.93 12.71
C ASN A 204 7.74 -9.09 12.29
N ASP A 205 6.71 -9.37 13.08
CA ASP A 205 5.72 -10.41 12.74
C ASP A 205 4.96 -10.05 11.47
N ALA A 206 4.53 -8.79 11.33
CA ALA A 206 3.84 -8.30 10.14
C ALA A 206 4.73 -8.40 8.90
N TRP A 207 6.00 -8.05 9.00
CA TRP A 207 6.95 -8.16 7.91
C TRP A 207 7.10 -9.59 7.41
N GLU A 208 7.25 -10.55 8.32
CA GLU A 208 7.32 -11.98 7.98
C GLU A 208 6.04 -12.45 7.28
N LYS A 209 4.87 -12.04 7.76
CA LYS A 209 3.59 -12.35 7.12
C LYS A 209 3.50 -11.80 5.71
N VAL A 210 3.93 -10.56 5.51
CA VAL A 210 3.92 -9.91 4.19
C VAL A 210 4.83 -10.66 3.21
N LEU A 211 6.05 -10.98 3.61
CA LEU A 211 6.99 -11.71 2.76
C LEU A 211 6.49 -13.10 2.42
N HIS A 212 5.95 -13.82 3.37
CA HIS A 212 5.35 -15.14 3.13
C HIS A 212 4.18 -15.04 2.14
N PHE A 213 3.32 -14.06 2.33
CA PHE A 213 2.17 -13.80 1.47
C PHE A 213 2.59 -13.50 0.02
N TYR A 214 3.59 -12.66 -0.17
CA TYR A 214 4.12 -12.39 -1.51
C TYR A 214 4.80 -13.61 -2.13
N ASN A 215 5.56 -14.38 -1.36
CA ASN A 215 6.18 -15.61 -1.87
C ASN A 215 5.15 -16.65 -2.33
N GLU A 216 3.96 -16.68 -1.75
CA GLU A 216 2.89 -17.57 -2.18
C GLU A 216 2.17 -17.08 -3.44
N HIS A 217 2.08 -15.77 -3.66
CA HIS A 217 1.17 -15.22 -4.67
C HIS A 217 1.84 -14.50 -5.84
N ILE A 218 3.13 -14.17 -5.72
CA ILE A 218 3.85 -13.44 -6.78
C ILE A 218 4.97 -14.28 -7.44
#